data_f742ed9a802d2daf05e434592d7bfc2a
#
_entry.id   f742ed9a802d2daf05e434592d7bfc2a
#
_cell.length_a   1.000
_cell.length_b   1.000
_cell.length_c   1.000
_cell.angle_alpha   90.00
_cell.angle_beta   90.00
_cell.angle_gamma   90.00
#
_symmetry.space_group_name_H-M   'P 1'
#
loop_
_entity.id
_entity.type
_entity.pdbx_description
1 polymer ?
#
loop_
_entity_poly.entity_id
_entity_poly.type
_entity_poly.pdbx_seq_one_letter_code
_entity_poly.pdbx_strand_id
1 'polypeptide(L)' 'MNDEVFNISIRKFLKMVGVSSQREIEHAVARAVQQAAISGTETFPARMTLEIEGLRLKAEFDGEVRLEVPGAAT' A
#
# COMPACT_ATOMS: atom_id res chain seq x y z
N MET A 1 4.88 30.61 -2.94
CA MET A 1 4.33 29.33 -2.48
C MET A 1 4.07 29.41 -0.97
N ASN A 2 2.99 28.84 -0.52
CA ASN A 2 2.70 28.79 0.92
C ASN A 2 3.11 27.40 1.44
N ASP A 3 4.19 27.35 2.23
CA ASP A 3 4.75 26.10 2.71
C ASP A 3 3.81 25.33 3.64
N GLU A 4 3.03 26.04 4.43
CA GLU A 4 2.06 25.41 5.33
C GLU A 4 0.94 24.71 4.55
N VAL A 5 0.37 25.40 3.57
CA VAL A 5 -0.65 24.81 2.71
C VAL A 5 -0.11 23.62 1.96
N PHE A 6 1.12 23.73 1.46
CA PHE A 6 1.78 22.65 0.75
C PHE A 6 1.94 21.41 1.62
N ASN A 7 2.50 21.58 2.81
CA ASN A 7 2.71 20.47 3.74
C ASN A 7 1.39 19.81 4.16
N ILE A 8 0.37 20.59 4.41
CA ILE A 8 -0.95 20.06 4.77
C ILE A 8 -1.53 19.25 3.61
N SER A 9 -1.40 19.76 2.39
CA SER A 9 -1.93 19.05 1.22
C SER A 9 -1.23 17.71 0.98
N ILE A 10 0.09 17.66 1.19
CA ILE A 10 0.84 16.40 1.06
C ILE A 10 0.35 15.39 2.09
N ARG A 11 0.24 15.79 3.36
CA ARG A 11 -0.20 14.89 4.43
C ARG A 11 -1.61 14.38 4.18
N LYS A 12 -2.49 15.25 3.74
CA LYS A 12 -3.88 14.88 3.43
C LYS A 12 -3.93 13.86 2.31
N PHE A 13 -3.16 14.09 1.25
CA PHE A 13 -3.10 13.17 0.13
C PHE A 13 -2.55 11.81 0.56
N LEU A 14 -1.43 11.79 1.29
CA LEU A 14 -0.80 10.55 1.73
C LEU A 14 -1.67 9.78 2.71
N LYS A 15 -2.40 10.48 3.58
CA LYS A 15 -3.33 9.83 4.50
C LYS A 15 -4.45 9.14 3.73
N MET A 16 -5.01 9.83 2.74
CA MET A 16 -6.05 9.26 1.91
C MET A 16 -5.54 8.02 1.15
N VAL A 17 -4.36 8.12 0.55
CA VAL A 17 -3.75 7.01 -0.18
C VAL A 17 -3.50 5.84 0.76
N GLY A 18 -2.94 6.10 1.95
CA GLY A 18 -2.64 5.05 2.92
C GLY A 18 -3.88 4.31 3.39
N VAL A 19 -4.91 5.07 3.78
CA VAL A 19 -6.17 4.48 4.26
C VAL A 19 -6.86 3.68 3.17
N SER A 20 -6.95 4.24 1.96
CA SER A 20 -7.62 3.58 0.84
C SER A 20 -6.84 2.36 0.37
N SER A 21 -5.52 2.46 0.32
CA SER A 21 -4.67 1.34 -0.10
C SER A 21 -4.75 0.19 0.89
N GLN A 22 -4.76 0.48 2.18
CA GLN A 22 -4.89 -0.56 3.21
C GLN A 22 -6.20 -1.32 3.01
N ARG A 23 -7.29 -0.61 2.78
CA ARG A 23 -8.59 -1.23 2.56
C ARG A 23 -8.59 -2.13 1.32
N GLU A 24 -7.97 -1.67 0.23
CA GLU A 24 -7.87 -2.46 -0.99
C GLU A 24 -7.07 -3.74 -0.76
N ILE A 25 -5.97 -3.65 -0.01
CA ILE A 25 -5.14 -4.82 0.31
C ILE A 25 -5.94 -5.80 1.18
N GLU A 26 -6.62 -5.30 2.20
CA GLU A 26 -7.43 -6.15 3.09
C GLU A 26 -8.50 -6.90 2.30
N HIS A 27 -9.20 -6.22 1.40
CA HIS A 27 -10.22 -6.85 0.59
C HIS A 27 -9.64 -7.90 -0.37
N ALA A 28 -8.49 -7.59 -0.98
CA ALA A 28 -7.85 -8.52 -1.90
C ALA A 28 -7.39 -9.79 -1.20
N VAL A 29 -6.81 -9.66 -0.01
CA VAL A 29 -6.37 -10.81 0.78
C VAL A 29 -7.57 -11.65 1.23
N ALA A 30 -8.62 -11.00 1.75
CA ALA A 30 -9.82 -11.71 2.18
C ALA A 30 -10.45 -12.51 1.05
N ARG A 31 -10.52 -11.91 -0.14
CA ARG A 31 -11.07 -12.58 -1.32
C ARG A 31 -10.23 -13.79 -1.71
N ALA A 32 -8.90 -13.62 -1.71
CA ALA A 32 -7.99 -14.70 -2.09
C ALA A 32 -8.07 -15.87 -1.10
N VAL A 33 -8.20 -15.59 0.19
CA VAL A 33 -8.38 -16.62 1.22
C VAL A 33 -9.71 -17.34 1.01
N GLN A 34 -10.79 -16.62 0.78
CA GLN A 34 -12.10 -17.21 0.54
C GLN A 34 -12.11 -18.11 -0.68
N GLN A 35 -11.40 -17.75 -1.72
CA GLN A 35 -11.31 -18.53 -2.95
C GLN A 35 -10.29 -19.65 -2.87
N ALA A 36 -9.65 -19.82 -1.71
CA ALA A 36 -8.58 -20.79 -1.50
C ALA A 36 -7.41 -20.62 -2.48
N ALA A 37 -7.22 -19.40 -2.99
CA ALA A 37 -6.10 -19.12 -3.90
C ALA A 37 -4.79 -18.95 -3.13
N ILE A 38 -4.87 -18.63 -1.84
CA ILE A 38 -3.72 -18.53 -0.95
C ILE A 38 -4.05 -19.20 0.38
N SER A 39 -3.00 -19.57 1.13
CA SER A 39 -3.17 -20.26 2.41
C SER A 39 -3.33 -19.31 3.60
N GLY A 40 -2.86 -18.08 3.47
CA GLY A 40 -2.86 -17.10 4.56
C GLY A 40 -1.53 -16.95 5.27
N THR A 41 -0.48 -17.61 4.78
CA THR A 41 0.86 -17.56 5.39
C THR A 41 1.89 -16.87 4.50
N GLU A 42 1.47 -16.42 3.34
CA GLU A 42 2.39 -15.89 2.32
C GLU A 42 2.90 -14.50 2.65
N THR A 43 4.00 -14.15 1.99
CA THR A 43 4.51 -12.79 1.91
C THR A 43 4.53 -12.40 0.43
N PHE A 44 3.95 -11.25 0.12
CA PHE A 44 3.85 -10.79 -1.26
C PHE A 44 4.70 -9.55 -1.47
N PRO A 45 5.43 -9.45 -2.58
CA PRO A 45 6.03 -8.17 -2.97
C PRO A 45 4.91 -7.20 -3.33
N ALA A 46 5.09 -5.95 -2.96
CA ALA A 46 4.11 -4.91 -3.23
C ALA A 46 4.81 -3.68 -3.80
N ARG A 47 4.13 -3.00 -4.70
CA ARG A 47 4.68 -1.79 -5.32
C ARG A 47 3.61 -0.71 -5.36
N MET A 48 4.02 0.51 -5.00
CA MET A 48 3.20 1.69 -5.12
C MET A 48 3.86 2.65 -6.10
N THR A 49 3.08 3.17 -7.04
CA THR A 49 3.58 4.14 -8.01
C THR A 49 2.96 5.49 -7.73
N LEU A 50 3.81 6.50 -7.58
CA LEU A 50 3.39 7.89 -7.40
C LEU A 50 3.64 8.64 -8.70
N GLU A 51 2.60 9.26 -9.25
CA GLU A 51 2.71 10.06 -10.44
C GLU A 51 2.12 11.44 -10.22
N ILE A 52 2.88 12.47 -10.58
CA ILE A 52 2.39 13.85 -10.63
C ILE A 52 2.85 14.42 -11.97
N GLU A 53 1.94 14.41 -12.94
CA GLU A 53 2.26 14.82 -14.31
C GLU A 53 2.75 16.27 -14.38
N GLY A 54 2.13 17.16 -13.63
CA GLY A 54 2.51 18.58 -13.61
C GLY A 54 3.94 18.83 -13.13
N LEU A 55 4.52 17.87 -12.42
CA LEU A 55 5.90 17.95 -11.92
C LEU A 55 6.83 16.99 -12.67
N ARG A 56 6.33 16.28 -13.66
CA ARG A 56 7.08 15.22 -14.36
C ARG A 56 7.69 14.24 -13.37
N LEU A 57 6.93 13.94 -12.30
CA LEU A 57 7.37 13.04 -11.25
C LEU A 57 6.73 11.67 -11.47
N LYS A 58 7.58 10.65 -11.43
CA LYS A 58 7.13 9.26 -11.35
C LYS A 58 8.10 8.53 -10.44
N ALA A 59 7.60 8.00 -9.34
CA ALA A 59 8.42 7.29 -8.36
C ALA A 59 7.73 5.99 -7.96
N GLU A 60 8.52 4.94 -7.77
CA GLU A 60 8.01 3.64 -7.37
C GLU A 60 8.58 3.27 -6.00
N PHE A 61 7.72 2.69 -5.17
CA PHE A 61 8.08 2.29 -3.81
C PHE A 61 7.79 0.81 -3.67
N ASP A 62 8.82 0.02 -3.42
CA ASP A 62 8.71 -1.43 -3.28
C ASP A 62 8.77 -1.82 -1.82
N GLY A 63 7.94 -2.78 -1.45
CA GLY A 63 7.89 -3.30 -0.10
C GLY A 63 7.28 -4.69 -0.11
N GLU A 64 6.81 -5.11 1.05
CA GLU A 64 6.21 -6.42 1.22
C GLU A 64 4.96 -6.35 2.07
N VAL A 65 3.99 -7.20 1.74
CA VAL A 65 2.82 -7.44 2.59
C VAL A 65 2.96 -8.85 3.13
N ARG A 66 3.08 -8.97 4.44
CA ARG A 66 3.22 -10.25 5.12
C ARG A 66 1.92 -10.61 5.80
N LEU A 67 1.45 -11.82 5.55
CA LEU A 67 0.21 -12.31 6.14
C LEU A 67 0.46 -12.99 7.48
N GLU A 68 1.71 -13.37 7.77
CA GLU A 68 2.07 -14.06 8.99
C GLU A 68 3.50 -13.68 9.41
N VAL A 69 3.78 -13.83 10.69
CA VAL A 69 5.13 -13.53 11.22
C VAL A 69 6.11 -14.57 10.67
N PRO A 70 7.27 -14.15 10.11
CA PRO A 70 8.27 -15.09 9.62
C PRO A 70 8.69 -16.07 10.71
N GLY A 71 8.69 -17.37 10.38
CA GLY A 71 9.07 -18.43 11.30
C GLY A 71 8.00 -18.82 12.30
N ALA A 72 6.83 -18.19 12.29
CA ALA A 72 5.75 -18.52 13.23
C ALA A 72 5.14 -19.90 12.99
N ALA A 73 5.36 -20.46 11.81
CA ALA A 73 4.77 -21.74 11.44
C ALA A 73 5.55 -22.97 11.91
N THR A 74 6.65 -22.77 12.64
CA THR A 74 7.47 -23.88 13.14
C THR A 74 7.00 -24.43 14.46
#